data_abd3ae28916a6e694997bbc4dd6399f4
#
_entry.id   abd3ae28916a6e694997bbc4dd6399f4
#
_cell.length_a   1.000
_cell.length_b   1.000
_cell.length_c   1.000
_cell.angle_alpha   90.00
_cell.angle_beta   90.00
_cell.angle_gamma   90.00
#
_symmetry.space_group_name_H-M   'P 1'
#
loop_
_entity.id
_entity.type
_entity.pdbx_description
1 polymer ?
#
loop_
_entity_poly.entity_id
_entity_poly.type
_entity_poly.pdbx_seq_one_letter_code
_entity_poly.pdbx_strand_id
1 'polypeptide(L)'
;MEKYPGLSGLFISGIFSGSLSTVSSAINSLAAVTLEDYIKSFVSVRQESETLILKALAFAYGIGCLLLTFLVEYLGSGVLQASLTIFGVVGGPLLGLFSLGMMTRRANEKGALCGFFTSLLFLFWIGFGGPKPLPTPLPLFSNGTNCQESNFTLLSPEPAKHTVHTNEEIDYFYPFCISYGWYAMIGAVITFLIGYVTSLGFQKTTNLDPNLFIGPIRDTIMSETKQDELLQPIKVTDTK
;
A
#
# COMPACT_ATOMS: atom_id res chain seq x y z
N MET A 1 -10.81 -30.35 9.00
CA MET A 1 -10.74 -30.65 7.55
C MET A 1 -10.34 -32.10 7.27
N GLU A 2 -9.74 -32.80 8.22
CA GLU A 2 -9.34 -34.23 8.07
C GLU A 2 -10.47 -35.21 7.81
N LYS A 3 -11.69 -34.92 8.24
CA LYS A 3 -12.86 -35.82 8.08
C LYS A 3 -13.36 -35.98 6.63
N TYR A 4 -13.02 -35.08 5.71
CA TYR A 4 -13.51 -35.11 4.34
C TYR A 4 -12.35 -35.06 3.36
N PRO A 5 -11.96 -36.20 2.76
CA PRO A 5 -10.90 -36.24 1.76
C PRO A 5 -11.29 -35.38 0.55
N GLY A 6 -10.39 -34.48 0.12
CA GLY A 6 -10.60 -33.58 -1.02
C GLY A 6 -11.02 -32.16 -0.66
N LEU A 7 -11.58 -31.87 0.53
CA LEU A 7 -11.98 -30.53 0.92
C LEU A 7 -10.79 -29.57 1.05
N SER A 8 -9.66 -30.07 1.54
CA SER A 8 -8.41 -29.29 1.62
C SER A 8 -7.88 -28.91 0.23
N GLY A 9 -7.94 -29.83 -0.74
CA GLY A 9 -7.53 -29.56 -2.10
C GLY A 9 -8.41 -28.51 -2.79
N LEU A 10 -9.72 -28.59 -2.59
CA LEU A 10 -10.67 -27.59 -3.10
C LEU A 10 -10.42 -26.20 -2.49
N PHE A 11 -10.12 -26.12 -1.21
CA PHE A 11 -9.77 -24.87 -0.54
C PHE A 11 -8.48 -24.26 -1.10
N ILE A 12 -7.43 -25.07 -1.25
CA ILE A 12 -6.15 -24.64 -1.82
C ILE A 12 -6.34 -24.18 -3.28
N SER A 13 -7.12 -24.91 -4.09
CA SER A 13 -7.36 -24.53 -5.48
C SER A 13 -8.12 -23.21 -5.60
N GLY A 14 -9.05 -22.93 -4.68
CA GLY A 14 -9.76 -21.65 -4.60
C GLY A 14 -8.82 -20.48 -4.31
N ILE A 15 -7.94 -20.63 -3.33
CA ILE A 15 -6.92 -19.61 -3.00
C ILE A 15 -5.99 -19.39 -4.20
N PHE A 16 -5.55 -20.48 -4.83
CA PHE A 16 -4.63 -20.40 -5.97
C PHE A 16 -5.30 -19.68 -7.16
N SER A 17 -6.56 -19.98 -7.44
CA SER A 17 -7.33 -19.31 -8.50
C SER A 17 -7.47 -17.81 -8.26
N GLY A 18 -7.82 -17.40 -7.04
CA GLY A 18 -7.93 -15.99 -6.65
C GLY A 18 -6.59 -15.25 -6.75
N SER A 19 -5.53 -15.87 -6.26
CA SER A 19 -4.17 -15.30 -6.33
C SER A 19 -3.69 -15.14 -7.76
N LEU A 20 -3.88 -16.16 -8.60
CA LEU A 20 -3.49 -16.13 -10.01
C LEU A 20 -4.21 -15.03 -10.79
N SER A 21 -5.51 -14.88 -10.55
CA SER A 21 -6.31 -13.81 -11.17
C SER A 21 -5.77 -12.42 -10.82
N THR A 22 -5.46 -12.19 -9.54
CA THR A 22 -4.95 -10.90 -9.06
C THR A 22 -3.55 -10.60 -9.61
N VAL A 23 -2.64 -11.57 -9.56
CA VAL A 23 -1.26 -11.41 -10.05
C VAL A 23 -1.25 -11.18 -11.57
N SER A 24 -2.05 -11.94 -12.34
CA SER A 24 -2.15 -11.76 -13.78
C SER A 24 -2.64 -10.35 -14.16
N SER A 25 -3.68 -9.86 -13.47
CA SER A 25 -4.19 -8.50 -13.71
C SER A 25 -3.16 -7.42 -13.34
N ALA A 26 -2.45 -7.60 -12.23
CA ALA A 26 -1.41 -6.67 -11.79
C ALA A 26 -0.24 -6.60 -12.79
N ILE A 27 0.25 -7.75 -13.26
CA ILE A 27 1.34 -7.82 -14.25
C ILE A 27 0.92 -7.16 -15.57
N ASN A 28 -0.29 -7.42 -16.05
CA ASN A 28 -0.79 -6.80 -17.28
C ASN A 28 -0.94 -5.28 -17.14
N SER A 29 -1.47 -4.80 -16.01
CA SER A 29 -1.59 -3.36 -15.74
C SER A 29 -0.22 -2.70 -15.66
N LEU A 30 0.74 -3.33 -14.97
CA LEU A 30 2.11 -2.82 -14.86
C LEU A 30 2.81 -2.73 -16.22
N ALA A 31 2.64 -3.77 -17.06
CA ALA A 31 3.17 -3.78 -18.42
C ALA A 31 2.55 -2.69 -19.29
N ALA A 32 1.22 -2.47 -19.19
CA ALA A 32 0.51 -1.44 -19.93
C ALA A 32 0.97 -0.02 -19.53
N VAL A 33 1.04 0.26 -18.23
CA VAL A 33 1.53 1.56 -17.71
C VAL A 33 2.98 1.79 -18.14
N THR A 34 3.82 0.77 -18.05
CA THR A 34 5.24 0.91 -18.47
C THR A 34 5.36 1.18 -19.97
N LEU A 35 4.53 0.57 -20.79
CA LEU A 35 4.54 0.83 -22.24
C LEU A 35 4.04 2.26 -22.52
N GLU A 36 2.92 2.68 -21.91
CA GLU A 36 2.27 3.95 -22.24
C GLU A 36 3.05 5.14 -21.70
N ASP A 37 3.41 5.10 -20.41
CA ASP A 37 3.98 6.26 -19.73
C ASP A 37 5.50 6.38 -19.91
N TYR A 38 6.21 5.23 -19.96
CA TYR A 38 7.67 5.25 -20.07
C TYR A 38 8.14 5.03 -21.51
N ILE A 39 7.75 3.93 -22.16
CA ILE A 39 8.34 3.58 -23.46
C ILE A 39 7.85 4.53 -24.55
N LYS A 40 6.53 4.79 -24.65
CA LYS A 40 6.00 5.73 -25.64
C LYS A 40 6.41 7.18 -25.43
N SER A 41 6.76 7.56 -24.19
CA SER A 41 7.26 8.89 -23.89
C SER A 41 8.66 9.13 -24.46
N PHE A 42 9.50 8.07 -24.57
CA PHE A 42 10.88 8.17 -25.06
C PHE A 42 11.05 7.70 -26.51
N VAL A 43 10.21 6.77 -26.96
CA VAL A 43 10.35 6.15 -28.29
C VAL A 43 8.97 6.07 -28.95
N SER A 44 8.89 6.58 -30.19
CA SER A 44 7.68 6.39 -31.00
C SER A 44 7.58 4.92 -31.44
N VAL A 45 6.71 4.17 -30.75
CA VAL A 45 6.49 2.75 -31.01
C VAL A 45 5.48 2.57 -32.15
N ARG A 46 5.82 1.73 -33.13
CA ARG A 46 4.92 1.40 -34.21
C ARG A 46 3.78 0.48 -33.69
N GLN A 47 2.57 0.74 -34.10
CA GLN A 47 1.35 0.08 -33.62
C GLN A 47 1.39 -1.48 -33.74
N GLU A 48 2.08 -1.98 -34.75
CA GLU A 48 2.29 -3.43 -34.95
C GLU A 48 3.21 -4.06 -33.88
N SER A 49 4.14 -3.27 -33.32
CA SER A 49 5.11 -3.73 -32.32
C SER A 49 4.62 -3.58 -30.88
N GLU A 50 3.58 -2.76 -30.65
CA GLU A 50 3.05 -2.50 -29.30
C GLU A 50 2.65 -3.80 -28.57
N THR A 51 1.93 -4.68 -29.25
CA THR A 51 1.45 -5.95 -28.68
C THR A 51 2.60 -6.89 -28.32
N LEU A 52 3.66 -6.88 -29.10
CA LEU A 52 4.84 -7.70 -28.84
C LEU A 52 5.62 -7.18 -27.63
N ILE A 53 5.80 -5.86 -27.55
CA ILE A 53 6.49 -5.20 -26.42
C ILE A 53 5.68 -5.42 -25.14
N LEU A 54 4.35 -5.28 -25.19
CA LEU A 54 3.47 -5.53 -24.04
C LEU A 54 3.63 -6.96 -23.50
N LYS A 55 3.64 -7.96 -24.40
CA LYS A 55 3.85 -9.37 -24.02
C LYS A 55 5.25 -9.61 -23.44
N ALA A 56 6.26 -9.00 -24.02
CA ALA A 56 7.64 -9.11 -23.52
C ALA A 56 7.80 -8.48 -22.13
N LEU A 57 7.18 -7.31 -21.89
CA LEU A 57 7.13 -6.67 -20.58
C LEU A 57 6.39 -7.51 -19.55
N ALA A 58 5.21 -8.03 -19.89
CA ALA A 58 4.47 -8.90 -18.99
C ALA A 58 5.26 -10.16 -18.62
N PHE A 59 5.96 -10.75 -19.59
CA PHE A 59 6.84 -11.89 -19.35
C PHE A 59 8.04 -11.52 -18.43
N ALA A 60 8.68 -10.40 -18.67
CA ALA A 60 9.77 -9.90 -17.83
C ALA A 60 9.32 -9.65 -16.38
N TYR A 61 8.16 -9.02 -16.19
CA TYR A 61 7.57 -8.83 -14.85
C TYR A 61 7.21 -10.15 -14.19
N GLY A 62 6.70 -11.12 -14.94
CA GLY A 62 6.43 -12.48 -14.45
C GLY A 62 7.69 -13.16 -13.92
N ILE A 63 8.80 -13.10 -14.67
CA ILE A 63 10.10 -13.61 -14.21
C ILE A 63 10.56 -12.84 -12.95
N GLY A 64 10.43 -11.51 -12.94
CA GLY A 64 10.74 -10.70 -11.77
C GLY A 64 9.98 -11.12 -10.52
N CYS A 65 8.68 -11.40 -10.64
CA CYS A 65 7.86 -11.92 -9.52
C CYS A 65 8.35 -13.28 -9.03
N LEU A 66 8.74 -14.19 -9.94
CA LEU A 66 9.30 -15.48 -9.55
C LEU A 66 10.61 -15.33 -8.79
N LEU A 67 11.52 -14.47 -9.27
CA LEU A 67 12.79 -14.20 -8.58
C LEU A 67 12.57 -13.60 -7.20
N LEU A 68 11.62 -12.66 -7.07
CA LEU A 68 11.25 -12.08 -5.77
C LEU A 68 10.67 -13.12 -4.82
N THR A 69 9.91 -14.10 -5.31
CA THR A 69 9.38 -15.20 -4.47
C THR A 69 10.50 -15.99 -3.81
N PHE A 70 11.56 -16.32 -4.55
CA PHE A 70 12.74 -16.99 -3.97
C PHE A 70 13.47 -16.09 -2.95
N LEU A 71 13.52 -14.79 -3.20
CA LEU A 71 14.18 -13.84 -2.28
C LEU A 71 13.43 -13.71 -0.95
N VAL A 72 12.10 -13.74 -0.98
CA VAL A 72 11.25 -13.62 0.23
C VAL A 72 11.48 -14.77 1.20
N GLU A 73 11.82 -15.97 0.72
CA GLU A 73 12.14 -17.14 1.56
C GLU A 73 13.32 -16.87 2.50
N TYR A 74 14.30 -16.09 2.06
CA TYR A 74 15.47 -15.72 2.87
C TYR A 74 15.20 -14.64 3.93
N LEU A 75 14.08 -13.92 3.85
CA LEU A 75 13.78 -12.85 4.81
C LEU A 75 13.38 -13.33 6.21
N GLY A 76 13.09 -14.63 6.41
CA GLY A 76 12.90 -15.24 7.73
C GLY A 76 11.69 -14.74 8.56
N SER A 77 11.12 -13.60 8.24
CA SER A 77 9.91 -13.06 8.84
C SER A 77 8.69 -13.69 8.19
N GLY A 78 7.64 -13.95 8.96
CA GLY A 78 6.42 -14.56 8.42
C GLY A 78 5.93 -13.78 7.18
N VAL A 79 5.76 -14.50 6.06
CA VAL A 79 5.37 -13.93 4.74
C VAL A 79 4.14 -13.04 4.86
N LEU A 80 3.18 -13.40 5.72
CA LEU A 80 1.97 -12.61 5.97
C LEU A 80 2.31 -11.24 6.57
N GLN A 81 3.17 -11.21 7.59
CA GLN A 81 3.56 -9.96 8.24
C GLN A 81 4.33 -9.04 7.29
N ALA A 82 5.25 -9.60 6.50
CA ALA A 82 6.00 -8.85 5.49
C ALA A 82 5.06 -8.25 4.43
N SER A 83 4.12 -9.04 3.91
CA SER A 83 3.12 -8.58 2.94
C SER A 83 2.28 -7.43 3.48
N LEU A 84 1.71 -7.57 4.68
CA LEU A 84 0.88 -6.53 5.30
C LEU A 84 1.69 -5.26 5.61
N THR A 85 2.97 -5.41 5.98
CA THR A 85 3.87 -4.28 6.17
C THR A 85 4.09 -3.52 4.86
N ILE A 86 4.39 -4.23 3.76
CA ILE A 86 4.59 -3.60 2.44
C ILE A 86 3.32 -2.90 1.97
N PHE A 87 2.15 -3.56 2.08
CA PHE A 87 0.87 -2.93 1.73
C PHE A 87 0.59 -1.68 2.57
N GLY A 88 0.92 -1.69 3.86
CA GLY A 88 0.76 -0.53 4.73
C GLY A 88 1.71 0.62 4.35
N VAL A 89 2.98 0.30 4.11
CA VAL A 89 4.04 1.27 3.78
C VAL A 89 3.78 1.99 2.45
N VAL A 90 3.28 1.27 1.44
CA VAL A 90 3.01 1.83 0.11
C VAL A 90 1.58 2.36 0.01
N GLY A 91 0.60 1.59 0.48
CA GLY A 91 -0.81 1.92 0.36
C GLY A 91 -1.23 3.15 1.18
N GLY A 92 -0.61 3.35 2.36
CA GLY A 92 -0.88 4.51 3.20
C GLY A 92 -0.57 5.84 2.51
N PRO A 93 0.66 6.07 2.07
CA PRO A 93 1.03 7.28 1.33
C PRO A 93 0.21 7.49 0.06
N LEU A 94 -0.13 6.43 -0.67
CA LEU A 94 -1.00 6.52 -1.85
C LEU A 94 -2.40 7.02 -1.46
N LEU A 95 -3.00 6.45 -0.42
CA LEU A 95 -4.30 6.90 0.08
C LEU A 95 -4.25 8.39 0.49
N GLY A 96 -3.17 8.79 1.16
CA GLY A 96 -2.94 10.19 1.54
C GLY A 96 -2.84 11.13 0.34
N LEU A 97 -2.14 10.69 -0.71
CA LEU A 97 -1.97 11.43 -1.95
C LEU A 97 -3.32 11.69 -2.64
N PHE A 98 -4.12 10.63 -2.83
CA PHE A 98 -5.46 10.76 -3.42
C PHE A 98 -6.38 11.61 -2.56
N SER A 99 -6.38 11.41 -1.24
CA SER A 99 -7.18 12.21 -0.32
C SER A 99 -6.80 13.69 -0.38
N LEU A 100 -5.50 14.01 -0.45
CA LEU A 100 -5.00 15.37 -0.59
C LEU A 100 -5.52 16.02 -1.88
N GLY A 101 -5.42 15.31 -3.02
CA GLY A 101 -5.88 15.80 -4.31
C GLY A 101 -7.39 16.06 -4.36
N MET A 102 -8.19 15.14 -3.78
CA MET A 102 -9.66 15.22 -3.82
C MET A 102 -10.24 16.22 -2.80
N MET A 103 -9.56 16.40 -1.65
CA MET A 103 -10.06 17.23 -0.54
C MET A 103 -9.47 18.62 -0.52
N THR A 104 -8.43 18.94 -1.29
CA THR A 104 -7.68 20.18 -1.15
C THR A 104 -7.56 20.93 -2.46
N ARG A 105 -8.13 22.15 -2.54
CA ARG A 105 -8.01 23.06 -3.71
C ARG A 105 -6.61 23.62 -3.93
N ARG A 106 -5.77 23.60 -2.90
CA ARG A 106 -4.41 24.15 -2.92
C ARG A 106 -3.34 23.09 -3.13
N ALA A 107 -3.73 21.84 -3.34
CA ALA A 107 -2.79 20.77 -3.63
C ALA A 107 -2.04 21.09 -4.93
N ASN A 108 -0.70 21.09 -4.83
CA ASN A 108 0.18 21.25 -5.98
C ASN A 108 0.94 19.92 -6.19
N GLU A 109 1.23 19.59 -7.44
CA GLU A 109 1.96 18.38 -7.82
C GLU A 109 3.26 18.23 -7.03
N LYS A 110 4.07 19.28 -6.95
CA LYS A 110 5.34 19.26 -6.21
C LYS A 110 5.16 19.02 -4.71
N GLY A 111 4.14 19.64 -4.11
CA GLY A 111 3.84 19.46 -2.70
C GLY A 111 3.32 18.05 -2.39
N ALA A 112 2.47 17.52 -3.25
CA ALA A 112 1.93 16.17 -3.15
C ALA A 112 3.03 15.10 -3.26
N LEU A 113 3.94 15.24 -4.23
CA LEU A 113 5.11 14.35 -4.38
C LEU A 113 6.04 14.42 -3.17
N CYS A 114 6.33 15.62 -2.66
CA CYS A 114 7.15 15.78 -1.47
C CYS A 114 6.54 15.08 -0.26
N GLY A 115 5.24 15.26 -0.02
CA GLY A 115 4.51 14.55 1.04
C GLY A 115 4.54 13.04 0.88
N PHE A 116 4.34 12.55 -0.35
CA PHE A 116 4.37 11.12 -0.67
C PHE A 116 5.74 10.49 -0.37
N PHE A 117 6.82 11.05 -0.92
CA PHE A 117 8.15 10.50 -0.72
C PHE A 117 8.62 10.59 0.73
N THR A 118 8.31 11.68 1.43
CA THR A 118 8.66 11.83 2.85
C THR A 118 7.95 10.77 3.70
N SER A 119 6.66 10.56 3.47
CA SER A 119 5.87 9.55 4.18
C SER A 119 6.36 8.14 3.87
N LEU A 120 6.67 7.85 2.59
CA LEU A 120 7.16 6.55 2.16
C LEU A 120 8.50 6.22 2.81
N LEU A 121 9.45 7.15 2.83
CA LEU A 121 10.76 6.98 3.48
C LEU A 121 10.61 6.78 4.99
N PHE A 122 9.75 7.56 5.63
CA PHE A 122 9.48 7.45 7.07
C PHE A 122 8.88 6.09 7.44
N LEU A 123 7.87 5.63 6.70
CA LEU A 123 7.26 4.32 6.93
C LEU A 123 8.20 3.17 6.58
N PHE A 124 9.01 3.32 5.55
CA PHE A 124 10.02 2.32 5.21
C PHE A 124 11.04 2.17 6.33
N TRP A 125 11.47 3.28 6.90
CA TRP A 125 12.36 3.29 8.06
C TRP A 125 11.73 2.60 9.28
N ILE A 126 10.48 2.90 9.63
CA ILE A 126 9.77 2.22 10.73
C ILE A 126 9.50 0.75 10.41
N GLY A 127 9.10 0.45 9.18
CA GLY A 127 8.75 -0.92 8.77
C GLY A 127 9.92 -1.89 8.78
N PHE A 128 11.11 -1.42 8.38
CA PHE A 128 12.28 -2.28 8.17
C PHE A 128 13.54 -1.86 8.96
N GLY A 129 13.52 -0.72 9.64
CA GLY A 129 14.70 -0.09 10.23
C GLY A 129 15.15 -0.66 11.58
N GLY A 130 14.38 -1.53 12.23
CA GLY A 130 14.77 -2.03 13.54
C GLY A 130 14.13 -3.36 13.94
N PRO A 131 14.68 -3.99 14.99
CA PRO A 131 14.12 -5.22 15.54
C PRO A 131 12.74 -4.96 16.13
N LYS A 132 11.76 -5.75 15.71
CA LYS A 132 10.40 -5.68 16.23
C LYS A 132 10.26 -6.59 17.45
N PRO A 133 9.49 -6.17 18.47
CA PRO A 133 9.20 -7.03 19.61
C PRO A 133 8.48 -8.28 19.13
N LEU A 134 8.92 -9.43 19.62
CA LEU A 134 8.26 -10.71 19.36
C LEU A 134 6.83 -10.65 19.93
N PRO A 135 5.82 -11.16 19.20
CA PRO A 135 4.47 -11.22 19.73
C PRO A 135 4.46 -12.07 21.00
N THR A 136 3.93 -11.50 22.09
CA THR A 136 3.76 -12.24 23.33
C THR A 136 2.81 -13.42 23.08
N PRO A 137 3.21 -14.66 23.37
CA PRO A 137 2.32 -15.80 23.23
C PRO A 137 1.13 -15.60 24.16
N LEU A 138 -0.08 -15.68 23.59
CA LEU A 138 -1.29 -15.63 24.39
C LEU A 138 -1.32 -16.82 25.36
N PRO A 139 -1.67 -16.61 26.63
CA PRO A 139 -1.79 -17.69 27.57
C PRO A 139 -2.82 -18.71 27.05
N LEU A 140 -2.48 -19.99 27.14
CA LEU A 140 -3.38 -21.08 26.79
C LEU A 140 -4.69 -20.92 27.57
N PHE A 141 -5.83 -21.05 26.89
CA PHE A 141 -7.18 -20.94 27.49
C PHE A 141 -7.49 -22.01 28.55
N SER A 142 -6.70 -23.06 28.62
CA SER A 142 -6.81 -24.08 29.64
C SER A 142 -6.02 -23.70 30.90
N ASN A 143 -6.65 -22.97 31.81
CA ASN A 143 -6.29 -23.07 33.20
C ASN A 143 -6.66 -24.49 33.66
N GLY A 144 -5.76 -25.44 33.41
CA GLY A 144 -5.92 -26.83 33.81
C GLY A 144 -5.77 -27.04 35.31
N THR A 145 -6.41 -26.19 36.13
CA THR A 145 -6.45 -26.35 37.59
C THR A 145 -7.44 -27.46 38.03
N ASN A 146 -8.15 -28.13 37.10
CA ASN A 146 -9.10 -29.17 37.41
C ASN A 146 -8.90 -30.49 36.66
N CYS A 147 -7.76 -30.73 36.04
CA CYS A 147 -7.36 -32.06 35.63
C CYS A 147 -6.78 -32.76 36.86
N GLN A 148 -7.66 -33.35 37.64
CA GLN A 148 -7.33 -34.30 38.69
C GLN A 148 -6.51 -35.44 38.07
N GLU A 149 -5.34 -35.74 38.63
CA GLU A 149 -4.38 -36.75 38.22
C GLU A 149 -5.08 -38.06 37.77
N SER A 150 -5.37 -38.19 36.50
CA SER A 150 -5.39 -39.49 35.85
C SER A 150 -4.00 -39.73 35.27
N ASN A 151 -3.36 -40.81 35.72
CA ASN A 151 -2.05 -41.30 35.30
C ASN A 151 -1.99 -41.55 33.78
N PHE A 152 -2.01 -40.46 33.02
CA PHE A 152 -1.75 -40.47 31.59
C PHE A 152 -0.34 -39.92 31.42
N THR A 153 0.61 -40.83 31.30
CA THR A 153 1.96 -40.49 30.83
C THR A 153 1.84 -40.04 29.37
N LEU A 154 1.38 -38.79 29.17
CA LEU A 154 1.55 -38.13 27.91
C LEU A 154 3.05 -38.04 27.69
N LEU A 155 3.54 -38.69 26.62
CA LEU A 155 4.75 -38.30 25.96
C LEU A 155 4.59 -36.79 25.69
N SER A 156 5.08 -36.01 26.62
CA SER A 156 5.22 -34.58 26.47
C SER A 156 6.07 -34.41 25.21
N PRO A 157 5.55 -33.82 24.11
CA PRO A 157 6.44 -33.28 23.13
C PRO A 157 7.35 -32.33 23.94
N GLU A 158 8.63 -32.57 23.95
CA GLU A 158 9.61 -31.69 24.61
C GLU A 158 9.14 -30.27 24.42
N PRO A 159 8.94 -29.49 25.49
CA PRO A 159 8.63 -28.10 25.31
C PRO A 159 9.77 -27.58 24.45
N ALA A 160 9.44 -27.20 23.21
CA ALA A 160 10.39 -26.48 22.39
C ALA A 160 11.03 -25.50 23.37
N LYS A 161 12.32 -25.63 23.63
CA LYS A 161 13.08 -24.74 24.48
C LYS A 161 12.88 -23.35 23.90
N HIS A 162 11.76 -22.72 24.30
CA HIS A 162 11.73 -21.29 24.35
C HIS A 162 12.85 -20.98 25.34
N THR A 163 14.05 -20.79 24.83
CA THR A 163 15.05 -20.04 25.53
C THR A 163 14.35 -18.79 25.96
N VAL A 164 13.94 -18.79 27.22
CA VAL A 164 13.65 -17.55 27.93
C VAL A 164 14.97 -16.81 27.83
N HIS A 165 15.10 -16.01 26.78
CA HIS A 165 16.12 -15.01 26.72
C HIS A 165 15.85 -14.14 27.95
N THR A 166 16.68 -14.40 28.97
CA THR A 166 16.89 -13.50 30.10
C THR A 166 16.75 -12.09 29.58
N ASN A 167 15.88 -11.34 30.23
CA ASN A 167 15.60 -9.94 30.03
C ASN A 167 16.90 -9.13 29.92
N GLU A 168 17.53 -9.14 28.75
CA GLU A 168 18.18 -7.98 28.26
C GLU A 168 17.01 -7.06 27.91
N GLU A 169 16.81 -6.04 28.68
CA GLU A 169 15.95 -4.90 28.32
C GLU A 169 16.53 -4.34 27.02
N ILE A 170 16.16 -4.94 25.90
CA ILE A 170 16.40 -4.34 24.60
C ILE A 170 15.47 -3.14 24.59
N ASP A 171 16.08 -1.97 24.78
CA ASP A 171 15.39 -0.70 24.74
C ASP A 171 14.87 -0.49 23.31
N TYR A 172 13.65 -1.00 23.07
CA TYR A 172 12.99 -0.87 21.76
C TYR A 172 12.62 0.58 21.55
N PHE A 173 13.19 1.19 20.52
CA PHE A 173 12.78 2.53 20.14
C PHE A 173 11.28 2.54 19.85
N TYR A 174 10.53 3.33 20.59
CA TYR A 174 9.06 3.33 20.62
C TYR A 174 8.36 3.28 19.26
N PRO A 175 8.82 3.99 18.20
CA PRO A 175 8.24 3.90 16.84
C PRO A 175 8.26 2.51 16.22
N PHE A 176 9.20 1.63 16.57
CA PHE A 176 9.26 0.27 16.03
C PHE A 176 8.25 -0.69 16.67
N CYS A 177 7.66 -0.30 17.81
CA CYS A 177 6.63 -1.07 18.49
C CYS A 177 5.24 -0.90 17.86
N ILE A 178 5.08 -0.01 16.86
CA ILE A 178 3.79 0.23 16.20
C ILE A 178 3.43 -1.00 15.35
N SER A 179 2.20 -1.50 15.55
CA SER A 179 1.68 -2.59 14.76
C SER A 179 1.59 -2.22 13.27
N TYR A 180 1.93 -3.16 12.40
CA TYR A 180 1.87 -3.00 10.94
C TYR A 180 0.47 -2.57 10.43
N GLY A 181 -0.60 -2.88 11.16
CA GLY A 181 -1.97 -2.46 10.82
C GLY A 181 -2.17 -0.93 10.83
N TRP A 182 -1.35 -0.19 11.58
CA TRP A 182 -1.43 1.27 11.67
C TRP A 182 -0.62 1.99 10.59
N TYR A 183 0.27 1.30 9.89
CA TYR A 183 1.15 1.93 8.90
C TYR A 183 0.39 2.64 7.79
N ALA A 184 -0.69 2.04 7.29
CA ALA A 184 -1.52 2.65 6.26
C ALA A 184 -2.15 3.97 6.73
N MET A 185 -2.68 3.99 7.96
CA MET A 185 -3.31 5.19 8.52
C MET A 185 -2.29 6.30 8.81
N ILE A 186 -1.16 5.94 9.42
CA ILE A 186 -0.07 6.89 9.70
C ILE A 186 0.48 7.46 8.40
N GLY A 187 0.70 6.61 7.39
CA GLY A 187 1.18 7.03 6.08
C GLY A 187 0.24 8.01 5.39
N ALA A 188 -1.06 7.72 5.40
CA ALA A 188 -2.06 8.60 4.83
C ALA A 188 -2.09 9.98 5.51
N VAL A 189 -2.05 10.00 6.85
CA VAL A 189 -2.05 11.25 7.63
C VAL A 189 -0.79 12.06 7.38
N ILE A 190 0.39 11.44 7.41
CA ILE A 190 1.68 12.13 7.18
C ILE A 190 1.71 12.71 5.76
N THR A 191 1.33 11.93 4.75
CA THR A 191 1.29 12.40 3.35
C THR A 191 0.34 13.57 3.20
N PHE A 192 -0.85 13.49 3.80
CA PHE A 192 -1.83 14.56 3.75
C PHE A 192 -1.31 15.83 4.42
N LEU A 193 -0.77 15.74 5.64
CA LEU A 193 -0.28 16.90 6.39
C LEU A 193 0.94 17.55 5.72
N ILE A 194 1.97 16.76 5.41
CA ILE A 194 3.19 17.28 4.78
C ILE A 194 2.88 17.78 3.37
N GLY A 195 2.10 17.03 2.59
CA GLY A 195 1.70 17.44 1.25
C GLY A 195 0.88 18.73 1.26
N TYR A 196 0.00 18.92 2.23
CA TYR A 196 -0.76 20.16 2.39
C TYR A 196 0.14 21.35 2.76
N VAL A 197 1.00 21.19 3.77
CA VAL A 197 1.91 22.25 4.23
C VAL A 197 2.88 22.65 3.13
N THR A 198 3.48 21.70 2.43
CA THR A 198 4.39 21.97 1.31
C THR A 198 3.67 22.60 0.12
N SER A 199 2.43 22.21 -0.15
CA SER A 199 1.60 22.85 -1.20
C SER A 199 1.29 24.31 -0.92
N LEU A 200 1.23 24.72 0.34
CA LEU A 200 1.02 26.14 0.69
C LEU A 200 2.22 27.03 0.30
N GLY A 201 3.42 26.45 0.25
CA GLY A 201 4.65 27.16 -0.15
C GLY A 201 4.82 27.33 -1.65
N PHE A 202 4.06 26.60 -2.47
CA PHE A 202 4.15 26.67 -3.93
C PHE A 202 2.98 27.46 -4.54
N GLN A 203 3.19 27.98 -5.76
CA GLN A 203 2.17 28.76 -6.46
C GLN A 203 0.92 27.93 -6.75
N LYS A 204 -0.25 28.56 -6.60
CA LYS A 204 -1.56 27.96 -6.84
C LYS A 204 -1.71 27.53 -8.31
N THR A 205 -2.10 26.28 -8.53
CA THR A 205 -2.48 25.78 -9.86
C THR A 205 -3.79 26.45 -10.30
N THR A 206 -3.77 27.11 -11.47
CA THR A 206 -4.89 27.97 -11.89
C THR A 206 -6.00 27.21 -12.63
N ASN A 207 -5.68 26.05 -13.23
CA ASN A 207 -6.63 25.24 -13.98
C ASN A 207 -7.06 24.01 -13.16
N LEU A 208 -8.15 24.14 -12.41
CA LEU A 208 -8.74 23.04 -11.65
C LEU A 208 -10.04 22.59 -12.30
N ASP A 209 -10.11 21.32 -12.71
CA ASP A 209 -11.35 20.69 -13.15
C ASP A 209 -12.27 20.41 -11.95
N PRO A 210 -13.48 21.03 -11.88
CA PRO A 210 -14.38 20.87 -10.73
C PRO A 210 -14.82 19.43 -10.48
N ASN A 211 -14.81 18.60 -11.52
CA ASN A 211 -15.28 17.21 -11.44
C ASN A 211 -14.34 16.26 -10.65
N LEU A 212 -13.10 16.68 -10.39
CA LEU A 212 -12.11 15.89 -9.64
C LEU A 212 -12.28 15.99 -8.11
N PHE A 213 -13.09 16.95 -7.63
CA PHE A 213 -13.22 17.21 -6.20
C PHE A 213 -14.47 16.56 -5.59
N ILE A 214 -14.41 16.30 -4.27
CA ILE A 214 -15.54 15.79 -3.50
C ILE A 214 -16.65 16.85 -3.46
N GLY A 215 -17.92 16.40 -3.46
CA GLY A 215 -19.12 17.19 -3.60
C GLY A 215 -19.12 18.60 -2.98
N PRO A 216 -18.87 18.79 -1.67
CA PRO A 216 -18.92 20.11 -1.04
C PRO A 216 -17.87 21.10 -1.59
N ILE A 217 -16.71 20.60 -2.02
CA ILE A 217 -15.64 21.42 -2.60
C ILE A 217 -15.96 21.72 -4.08
N ARG A 218 -16.47 20.73 -4.79
CA ARG A 218 -16.94 20.86 -6.17
C ARG A 218 -18.00 21.95 -6.31
N ASP A 219 -19.02 21.93 -5.46
CA ASP A 219 -20.12 22.90 -5.51
C ASP A 219 -19.64 24.34 -5.26
N THR A 220 -18.66 24.49 -4.38
CA THR A 220 -18.03 25.80 -4.13
C THR A 220 -17.21 26.28 -5.33
N ILE A 221 -16.45 25.38 -6.00
CA ILE A 221 -15.67 25.73 -7.21
C ILE A 221 -16.61 26.10 -8.36
N MET A 222 -17.68 25.33 -8.55
CA MET A 222 -18.68 25.64 -9.59
C MET A 222 -19.36 26.99 -9.37
N SER A 223 -19.66 27.33 -8.12
CA SER A 223 -20.28 28.65 -7.80
C SER A 223 -19.31 29.81 -8.07
N GLU A 224 -18.02 29.67 -7.72
CA GLU A 224 -16.99 30.67 -8.00
C GLU A 224 -16.74 30.83 -9.51
N THR A 225 -16.64 29.75 -10.27
CA THR A 225 -16.45 29.79 -11.73
C THR A 225 -17.62 30.46 -12.42
N LYS A 226 -18.85 30.17 -11.98
CA LYS A 226 -20.06 30.82 -12.52
C LYS A 226 -20.14 32.32 -12.20
N GLN A 227 -19.63 32.72 -11.05
CA GLN A 227 -19.55 34.12 -10.64
C GLN A 227 -18.48 34.88 -11.44
N ASP A 228 -17.34 34.25 -11.71
CA ASP A 228 -16.29 34.83 -12.56
C ASP A 228 -16.69 34.96 -14.02
N GLU A 229 -17.48 34.02 -14.55
CA GLU A 229 -18.09 34.15 -15.89
C GLU A 229 -19.08 35.33 -15.99
N LEU A 230 -19.85 35.53 -14.94
CA LEU A 230 -20.81 36.66 -14.88
C LEU A 230 -20.12 38.04 -14.72
N LEU A 231 -18.91 38.05 -14.16
CA LEU A 231 -18.10 39.26 -13.95
C LEU A 231 -17.18 39.60 -15.12
N GLN A 232 -17.00 38.69 -16.10
CA GLN A 232 -16.23 39.02 -17.31
C GLN A 232 -17.02 40.04 -18.14
N PRO A 233 -16.46 41.25 -18.43
CA PRO A 233 -17.13 42.23 -19.27
C PRO A 233 -17.34 41.62 -20.65
N ILE A 234 -18.55 41.72 -21.15
CA ILE A 234 -18.96 41.34 -22.51
C ILE A 234 -17.92 41.92 -23.48
N LYS A 235 -17.06 41.07 -24.04
CA LYS A 235 -16.22 41.43 -25.17
C LYS A 235 -17.15 41.81 -26.31
N VAL A 236 -17.38 43.10 -26.45
CA VAL A 236 -18.03 43.68 -27.64
C VAL A 236 -17.13 43.31 -28.81
N THR A 237 -17.59 42.36 -29.59
CA THR A 237 -17.04 42.08 -30.91
C THR A 237 -17.37 43.29 -31.80
N ASP A 238 -16.42 44.24 -31.88
CA ASP A 238 -16.41 45.23 -32.95
C ASP A 238 -16.18 44.51 -34.26
N THR A 239 -17.27 44.19 -34.92
CA THR A 239 -17.31 43.90 -36.35
C THR A 239 -16.95 45.16 -37.11
N LYS A 240 -15.80 45.22 -37.71
CA LYS A 240 -15.47 46.03 -38.88
C LYS A 240 -15.03 45.13 -40.02
#